data_06d65642e23670fb185d0e64c540f615
#
_entry.id   06d65642e23670fb185d0e64c540f615
#
_cell.length_a   1.000
_cell.length_b   1.000
_cell.length_c   1.000
_cell.angle_alpha   90.00
_cell.angle_beta   90.00
_cell.angle_gamma   90.00
#
_symmetry.space_group_name_H-M   'P 1'
#
loop_
_entity.id
_entity.type
_entity.pdbx_description
1 polymer ?
#
loop_
_entity_poly.entity_id
_entity_poly.type
_entity_poly.pdbx_seq_one_letter_code
_entity_poly.pdbx_strand_id
1 'polypeptide(L)'
;MASMNRMFRAIGRRAFRPIRTLRSAKSTAVRSVRLRSSADTEISAILQSGVEFVREGSILIDRRWSHGGVGAQFAEDAATYHQRYFERLAFIPLIERCLDLAAIDRSTVRRVLDIGSGSGASVFALSHLLPQAGIYASDISPQLLQLLAKIAESNEHARSRVKALCFDLHRPVFCRGTFDLVLGSAILHHLLDPRAALINVAASLREGGKIVLVEPLEGGSLVLTALFGSVLTKLLARGEGDSPLARFMRAMRLDIQSRLGVPEQKPWTRDLDDKWVFDRPYLIGLGKALGLPRVDVHPSEEDLTHVFENTFTSLLSDAGLSSIPIPDDVRECVRAYDKGIDAKLKRELCPTGVIVFGR
;
A
#
# COMPACT_ATOMS: atom_id res chain seq x y z
N MET A 1 14.91 6.64 4.35
CA MET A 1 14.48 7.79 3.55
C MET A 1 14.11 7.44 2.09
N ALA A 2 14.82 6.58 1.38
CA ALA A 2 14.49 6.28 -0.03
C ALA A 2 13.23 5.42 -0.27
N SER A 3 12.72 4.69 0.72
CA SER A 3 11.69 3.65 0.50
C SER A 3 10.26 4.17 0.46
N MET A 4 9.93 5.11 1.30
CA MET A 4 8.58 5.70 1.34
C MET A 4 8.32 6.64 0.17
N ASN A 5 9.35 7.30 -0.26
CA ASN A 5 9.36 8.18 -1.42
C ASN A 5 8.98 7.47 -2.74
N ARG A 6 8.99 6.14 -2.78
CA ARG A 6 8.63 5.34 -3.97
C ARG A 6 7.17 4.91 -4.00
N MET A 7 6.47 4.99 -2.88
CA MET A 7 5.03 4.70 -2.81
C MET A 7 4.19 5.65 -3.69
N PHE A 8 4.65 6.90 -3.83
CA PHE A 8 4.01 7.91 -4.67
C PHE A 8 4.39 7.87 -6.16
N ARG A 9 5.28 6.94 -6.59
CA ARG A 9 5.76 6.84 -7.99
C ARG A 9 4.71 6.48 -9.02
N ALA A 10 3.62 5.85 -8.60
CA ALA A 10 2.53 5.48 -9.50
C ALA A 10 1.75 6.69 -10.05
N ILE A 11 1.71 7.78 -9.28
CA ILE A 11 0.86 8.93 -9.53
C ILE A 11 1.36 9.80 -10.69
N GLY A 12 2.69 10.01 -10.77
CA GLY A 12 3.26 11.01 -11.69
C GLY A 12 3.22 10.65 -13.19
N ARG A 13 3.08 9.37 -13.56
CA ARG A 13 3.18 8.93 -14.98
C ARG A 13 1.86 8.86 -15.74
N ARG A 14 0.70 8.97 -15.09
CA ARG A 14 -0.61 8.80 -15.74
C ARG A 14 -1.23 10.02 -16.37
N ALA A 15 -0.81 11.19 -16.00
CA ALA A 15 -1.33 12.43 -16.59
C ALA A 15 -1.16 12.54 -18.14
N PHE A 16 -0.51 11.55 -18.80
CA PHE A 16 -0.06 11.69 -20.19
C PHE A 16 -0.25 10.50 -21.12
N ARG A 17 -1.14 9.51 -20.86
CA ARG A 17 -1.41 8.47 -21.86
C ARG A 17 -2.90 8.29 -22.17
N PRO A 18 -3.32 8.30 -23.46
CA PRO A 18 -4.66 7.92 -23.86
C PRO A 18 -4.84 6.39 -23.79
N ILE A 19 -6.01 5.98 -23.32
CA ILE A 19 -6.42 4.58 -23.18
C ILE A 19 -6.50 3.92 -24.57
N ARG A 20 -5.70 2.89 -24.80
CA ARG A 20 -5.87 1.96 -25.92
C ARG A 20 -6.59 0.72 -25.42
N THR A 21 -7.75 0.46 -25.98
CA THR A 21 -8.53 -0.78 -25.77
C THR A 21 -7.75 -1.99 -26.26
N LEU A 22 -7.49 -2.96 -25.40
CA LEU A 22 -6.81 -4.21 -25.72
C LEU A 22 -7.80 -5.35 -25.94
N ARG A 23 -7.56 -6.10 -27.01
CA ARG A 23 -8.29 -7.31 -27.39
C ARG A 23 -7.89 -8.48 -26.47
N SER A 24 -8.91 -9.24 -26.10
CA SER A 24 -8.89 -10.48 -25.31
C SER A 24 -7.75 -11.44 -25.67
N ALA A 25 -6.93 -11.82 -24.68
CA ALA A 25 -6.02 -12.94 -24.76
C ALA A 25 -6.74 -14.25 -24.39
N LYS A 26 -6.47 -15.31 -25.16
CA LYS A 26 -7.11 -16.62 -25.02
C LYS A 26 -6.77 -17.29 -23.69
N SER A 27 -7.79 -17.72 -22.96
CA SER A 27 -7.70 -18.55 -21.76
C SER A 27 -6.98 -19.87 -22.02
N THR A 28 -5.85 -20.08 -21.33
CA THR A 28 -5.20 -21.39 -21.23
C THR A 28 -5.90 -22.17 -20.10
N ALA A 29 -6.41 -23.36 -20.41
CA ALA A 29 -7.12 -24.20 -19.46
C ALA A 29 -6.23 -24.60 -18.27
N VAL A 30 -6.59 -24.18 -17.07
CA VAL A 30 -5.92 -24.51 -15.81
C VAL A 30 -6.24 -25.97 -15.44
N ARG A 31 -5.21 -26.83 -15.40
CA ARG A 31 -5.33 -28.18 -14.83
C ARG A 31 -5.46 -28.08 -13.29
N SER A 32 -6.61 -28.39 -12.75
CA SER A 32 -6.84 -28.48 -11.30
C SER A 32 -6.05 -29.67 -10.71
N VAL A 33 -4.99 -29.36 -9.97
CA VAL A 33 -4.29 -30.34 -9.13
C VAL A 33 -4.86 -30.25 -7.72
N ARG A 34 -5.41 -31.34 -7.18
CA ARG A 34 -5.86 -31.40 -5.78
C ARG A 34 -4.67 -31.17 -4.85
N LEU A 35 -4.88 -30.35 -3.81
CA LEU A 35 -3.91 -30.06 -2.75
C LEU A 35 -3.38 -31.36 -2.14
N ARG A 36 -2.07 -31.64 -2.20
CA ARG A 36 -1.46 -32.91 -1.72
C ARG A 36 -0.14 -32.73 -0.96
N SER A 37 0.26 -31.49 -0.58
CA SER A 37 1.46 -31.23 0.23
C SER A 37 1.11 -30.91 1.68
N SER A 38 2.06 -31.06 2.61
CA SER A 38 1.87 -30.66 4.02
C SER A 38 1.57 -29.18 4.16
N ALA A 39 2.15 -28.31 3.31
CA ALA A 39 1.87 -26.90 3.25
C ALA A 39 0.41 -26.60 2.82
N ASP A 40 -0.16 -27.41 1.95
CA ASP A 40 -1.53 -27.31 1.50
C ASP A 40 -2.51 -27.69 2.61
N THR A 41 -2.13 -28.67 3.47
CA THR A 41 -2.92 -29.07 4.64
C THR A 41 -2.97 -27.94 5.68
N GLU A 42 -1.86 -27.25 5.91
CA GLU A 42 -1.79 -26.10 6.84
C GLU A 42 -2.71 -24.96 6.35
N ILE A 43 -2.67 -24.63 5.07
CA ILE A 43 -3.55 -23.61 4.50
C ILE A 43 -5.02 -24.03 4.65
N SER A 44 -5.36 -25.26 4.28
CA SER A 44 -6.74 -25.76 4.35
C SER A 44 -7.33 -25.69 5.76
N ALA A 45 -6.49 -25.87 6.80
CA ALA A 45 -6.91 -25.82 8.20
C ALA A 45 -7.31 -24.41 8.68
N ILE A 46 -6.90 -23.36 7.97
CA ILE A 46 -7.20 -21.96 8.35
C ILE A 46 -8.24 -21.31 7.41
N LEU A 47 -8.73 -22.01 6.40
CA LEU A 47 -9.75 -21.48 5.49
C LEU A 47 -11.16 -21.69 6.06
N GLN A 48 -12.04 -20.74 5.74
CA GLN A 48 -13.47 -20.90 6.01
C GLN A 48 -14.05 -22.06 5.21
N SER A 49 -15.14 -22.65 5.70
CA SER A 49 -15.87 -23.70 5.00
C SER A 49 -16.31 -23.23 3.61
N GLY A 50 -16.08 -24.04 2.60
CA GLY A 50 -16.41 -23.74 1.20
C GLY A 50 -15.42 -22.83 0.46
N VAL A 51 -14.34 -22.40 1.13
CA VAL A 51 -13.23 -21.70 0.45
C VAL A 51 -12.23 -22.72 -0.06
N GLU A 52 -11.94 -22.68 -1.35
CA GLU A 52 -10.98 -23.58 -2.00
C GLU A 52 -9.94 -22.79 -2.74
N PHE A 53 -8.66 -23.16 -2.54
CA PHE A 53 -7.53 -22.67 -3.31
C PHE A 53 -7.04 -23.72 -4.29
N VAL A 54 -6.63 -23.27 -5.45
CA VAL A 54 -5.99 -24.10 -6.48
C VAL A 54 -4.52 -23.68 -6.59
N ARG A 55 -3.63 -24.65 -6.63
CA ARG A 55 -2.20 -24.38 -6.82
C ARG A 55 -1.90 -24.08 -8.29
N GLU A 56 -1.24 -22.96 -8.53
CA GLU A 56 -0.69 -22.57 -9.83
C GLU A 56 0.81 -22.22 -9.67
N GLY A 57 1.68 -23.14 -10.02
CA GLY A 57 3.12 -23.01 -9.72
C GLY A 57 3.38 -22.94 -8.22
N SER A 58 4.05 -21.88 -7.77
CA SER A 58 4.40 -21.66 -6.37
C SER A 58 3.34 -20.88 -5.57
N ILE A 59 2.20 -20.50 -6.18
CA ILE A 59 1.14 -19.72 -5.52
C ILE A 59 -0.15 -20.52 -5.38
N LEU A 60 -1.01 -20.08 -4.48
CA LEU A 60 -2.36 -20.59 -4.29
C LEU A 60 -3.39 -19.53 -4.68
N ILE A 61 -4.36 -19.88 -5.52
CA ILE A 61 -5.38 -18.96 -6.05
C ILE A 61 -6.75 -19.41 -5.56
N ASP A 62 -7.51 -18.51 -4.95
CA ASP A 62 -8.93 -18.73 -4.59
C ASP A 62 -9.72 -19.05 -5.87
N ARG A 63 -10.46 -20.16 -5.88
CA ARG A 63 -11.28 -20.55 -7.03
C ARG A 63 -12.31 -19.50 -7.45
N ARG A 64 -12.72 -18.65 -6.52
CA ARG A 64 -13.66 -17.56 -6.77
C ARG A 64 -12.99 -16.32 -7.37
N TRP A 65 -11.64 -16.32 -7.45
CA TRP A 65 -10.90 -15.20 -8.03
C TRP A 65 -11.21 -15.03 -9.51
N SER A 66 -11.28 -13.77 -9.96
CA SER A 66 -11.45 -13.41 -11.36
C SER A 66 -10.63 -12.17 -11.69
N HIS A 67 -10.19 -12.06 -12.93
CA HIS A 67 -9.38 -10.92 -13.41
C HIS A 67 -10.08 -9.54 -13.30
N GLY A 68 -11.36 -9.48 -12.99
CA GLY A 68 -12.20 -8.27 -13.05
C GLY A 68 -11.97 -7.20 -12.00
N GLY A 69 -10.93 -7.29 -11.18
CA GLY A 69 -10.62 -6.29 -10.15
C GLY A 69 -9.19 -5.79 -10.14
N VAL A 70 -8.34 -6.30 -11.03
CA VAL A 70 -6.91 -5.92 -11.10
C VAL A 70 -6.77 -4.70 -11.99
N GLY A 71 -6.22 -3.60 -11.47
CA GLY A 71 -5.84 -2.45 -12.29
C GLY A 71 -4.79 -2.86 -13.34
N ALA A 72 -4.91 -2.33 -14.56
CA ALA A 72 -4.05 -2.71 -15.68
C ALA A 72 -2.54 -2.61 -15.36
N GLN A 73 -2.15 -1.65 -14.54
CA GLN A 73 -0.75 -1.45 -14.12
C GLN A 73 -0.18 -2.62 -13.30
N PHE A 74 -1.03 -3.35 -12.57
CA PHE A 74 -0.62 -4.49 -11.74
C PHE A 74 -0.70 -5.82 -12.50
N ALA A 75 -1.39 -5.82 -13.66
CA ALA A 75 -1.59 -7.01 -14.48
C ALA A 75 -0.55 -7.15 -15.61
N GLU A 76 0.02 -6.03 -16.12
CA GLU A 76 0.73 -6.03 -17.40
C GLU A 76 2.25 -6.21 -17.29
N ASP A 77 2.91 -5.81 -16.18
CA ASP A 77 4.37 -5.94 -16.05
C ASP A 77 4.86 -6.01 -14.60
N ALA A 78 4.75 -7.19 -14.03
CA ALA A 78 5.23 -7.47 -12.67
C ALA A 78 6.75 -7.22 -12.51
N ALA A 79 7.56 -7.42 -13.56
CA ALA A 79 9.01 -7.22 -13.50
C ALA A 79 9.36 -5.72 -13.42
N THR A 80 8.72 -4.90 -14.24
CA THR A 80 8.87 -3.43 -14.18
C THR A 80 8.35 -2.87 -12.86
N TYR A 81 7.22 -3.38 -12.36
CA TYR A 81 6.72 -3.03 -11.04
C TYR A 81 7.74 -3.36 -9.94
N HIS A 82 8.28 -4.57 -9.97
CA HIS A 82 9.28 -5.01 -9.01
C HIS A 82 10.55 -4.15 -9.04
N GLN A 83 11.12 -3.92 -10.23
CA GLN A 83 12.30 -3.05 -10.37
C GLN A 83 12.09 -1.65 -9.81
N ARG A 84 10.87 -1.14 -9.90
CA ARG A 84 10.51 0.19 -9.46
C ARG A 84 10.26 0.28 -7.95
N TYR A 85 9.60 -0.71 -7.37
CA TYR A 85 9.07 -0.61 -6.00
C TYR A 85 9.74 -1.55 -5.01
N PHE A 86 10.53 -2.52 -5.48
CA PHE A 86 11.18 -3.46 -4.59
C PHE A 86 12.53 -2.93 -4.10
N GLU A 87 12.55 -2.42 -2.87
CA GLU A 87 13.78 -2.14 -2.12
C GLU A 87 13.75 -2.88 -0.80
N ARG A 88 14.35 -4.05 -0.82
CA ARG A 88 14.36 -4.98 0.31
C ARG A 88 14.86 -4.37 1.62
N LEU A 89 15.97 -3.63 1.55
CA LEU A 89 16.59 -3.06 2.75
C LEU A 89 15.86 -1.81 3.25
N ALA A 90 15.23 -1.06 2.35
CA ALA A 90 14.54 0.16 2.71
C ALA A 90 13.20 -0.06 3.43
N PHE A 91 12.59 -1.25 3.27
CA PHE A 91 11.35 -1.62 3.97
C PHE A 91 11.58 -2.10 5.41
N ILE A 92 12.77 -2.60 5.76
CA ILE A 92 13.04 -3.09 7.11
C ILE A 92 12.81 -2.00 8.17
N PRO A 93 13.38 -0.78 8.08
CA PRO A 93 13.13 0.27 9.07
C PRO A 93 11.66 0.69 9.16
N LEU A 94 10.94 0.73 8.03
CA LEU A 94 9.52 1.06 8.03
C LEU A 94 8.70 0.00 8.75
N ILE A 95 8.89 -1.28 8.44
CA ILE A 95 8.14 -2.36 9.09
C ILE A 95 8.54 -2.50 10.56
N GLU A 96 9.82 -2.31 10.90
CA GLU A 96 10.29 -2.26 12.28
C GLU A 96 9.54 -1.19 13.07
N ARG A 97 9.47 0.05 12.53
CA ARG A 97 8.70 1.13 13.12
C ARG A 97 7.20 0.78 13.25
N CYS A 98 6.61 0.12 12.27
CA CYS A 98 5.23 -0.34 12.33
C CYS A 98 5.00 -1.30 13.53
N LEU A 99 5.91 -2.25 13.72
CA LEU A 99 5.83 -3.21 14.82
C LEU A 99 6.01 -2.53 16.19
N ASP A 100 6.93 -1.57 16.30
CA ASP A 100 7.19 -0.82 17.52
C ASP A 100 6.02 0.09 17.89
N LEU A 101 5.48 0.87 16.95
CA LEU A 101 4.31 1.72 17.17
C LEU A 101 3.07 0.91 17.55
N ALA A 102 2.95 -0.28 17.01
CA ALA A 102 1.88 -1.21 17.37
C ALA A 102 2.16 -1.97 18.67
N ALA A 103 3.29 -1.76 19.33
CA ALA A 103 3.73 -2.51 20.52
C ALA A 103 3.57 -4.04 20.34
N ILE A 104 4.12 -4.55 19.23
CA ILE A 104 4.10 -5.98 18.91
C ILE A 104 5.24 -6.68 19.63
N ASP A 105 4.90 -7.63 20.50
CA ASP A 105 5.90 -8.56 21.01
C ASP A 105 6.29 -9.56 19.91
N ARG A 106 7.43 -9.28 19.27
CA ARG A 106 7.93 -10.05 18.12
C ARG A 106 8.16 -11.54 18.45
N SER A 107 8.40 -11.87 19.72
CA SER A 107 8.65 -13.25 20.16
C SER A 107 7.37 -14.11 20.19
N THR A 108 6.20 -13.48 20.26
CA THR A 108 4.89 -14.18 20.37
C THR A 108 4.16 -14.33 19.04
N VAL A 109 4.55 -13.58 18.01
CA VAL A 109 3.91 -13.64 16.69
C VAL A 109 4.22 -14.96 15.99
N ARG A 110 3.19 -15.66 15.56
CA ARG A 110 3.29 -16.95 14.83
C ARG A 110 2.72 -16.90 13.43
N ARG A 111 1.68 -16.10 13.18
CA ARG A 111 1.05 -15.98 11.87
C ARG A 111 0.78 -14.52 11.53
N VAL A 112 1.31 -14.08 10.40
CA VAL A 112 1.10 -12.74 9.84
C VAL A 112 0.40 -12.86 8.51
N LEU A 113 -0.66 -12.07 8.31
CA LEU A 113 -1.24 -11.83 7.00
C LEU A 113 -0.71 -10.50 6.49
N ASP A 114 0.01 -10.52 5.37
CA ASP A 114 0.43 -9.33 4.65
C ASP A 114 -0.53 -9.11 3.47
N ILE A 115 -1.28 -8.01 3.50
CA ILE A 115 -2.29 -7.68 2.50
C ILE A 115 -1.73 -6.70 1.46
N GLY A 116 -1.96 -6.99 0.17
CA GLY A 116 -1.37 -6.21 -0.91
C GLY A 116 0.14 -6.36 -0.98
N SER A 117 0.64 -7.59 -0.84
CA SER A 117 2.07 -7.89 -0.75
C SER A 117 2.88 -7.49 -1.98
N GLY A 118 2.22 -7.29 -3.12
CA GLY A 118 2.90 -6.99 -4.37
C GLY A 118 4.00 -8.00 -4.70
N SER A 119 5.20 -7.52 -5.00
CA SER A 119 6.38 -8.37 -5.22
C SER A 119 7.18 -8.69 -3.94
N GLY A 120 6.68 -8.31 -2.73
CA GLY A 120 7.13 -8.86 -1.45
C GLY A 120 8.05 -7.98 -0.62
N ALA A 121 8.13 -6.66 -0.82
CA ALA A 121 9.01 -5.80 -0.03
C ALA A 121 8.71 -5.87 1.48
N SER A 122 7.44 -5.76 1.88
CA SER A 122 6.97 -5.95 3.27
C SER A 122 7.18 -7.37 3.77
N VAL A 123 6.90 -8.37 2.93
CA VAL A 123 7.05 -9.81 3.26
C VAL A 123 8.48 -10.15 3.66
N PHE A 124 9.47 -9.64 2.92
CA PHE A 124 10.88 -9.91 3.25
C PHE A 124 11.34 -9.18 4.49
N ALA A 125 10.84 -7.96 4.75
CA ALA A 125 11.08 -7.25 6.00
C ALA A 125 10.48 -8.01 7.19
N LEU A 126 9.22 -8.46 7.08
CA LEU A 126 8.56 -9.29 8.09
C LEU A 126 9.31 -10.61 8.33
N SER A 127 9.78 -11.28 7.26
CA SER A 127 10.54 -12.53 7.37
C SER A 127 11.84 -12.36 8.14
N HIS A 128 12.47 -11.19 8.03
CA HIS A 128 13.66 -10.84 8.77
C HIS A 128 13.35 -10.50 10.24
N LEU A 129 12.35 -9.65 10.47
CA LEU A 129 12.01 -9.11 11.78
C LEU A 129 11.25 -10.10 12.69
N LEU A 130 10.55 -11.07 12.09
CA LEU A 130 9.73 -12.08 12.76
C LEU A 130 10.18 -13.49 12.39
N PRO A 131 11.36 -13.95 12.84
CA PRO A 131 11.97 -15.19 12.37
C PRO A 131 11.19 -16.48 12.71
N GLN A 132 10.23 -16.41 13.63
CA GLN A 132 9.39 -17.55 14.02
C GLN A 132 8.01 -17.54 13.38
N ALA A 133 7.63 -16.47 12.64
CA ALA A 133 6.32 -16.33 12.06
C ALA A 133 6.20 -16.97 10.67
N GLY A 134 5.08 -17.65 10.43
CA GLY A 134 4.61 -17.94 9.06
C GLY A 134 3.97 -16.70 8.48
N ILE A 135 4.35 -16.34 7.24
CA ILE A 135 3.87 -15.15 6.56
C ILE A 135 2.98 -15.57 5.40
N TYR A 136 1.75 -15.11 5.44
CA TYR A 136 0.73 -15.34 4.43
C TYR A 136 0.64 -14.06 3.59
N ALA A 137 1.38 -14.06 2.48
CA ALA A 137 1.46 -12.95 1.55
C ALA A 137 0.25 -12.97 0.61
N SER A 138 -0.53 -11.91 0.59
CA SER A 138 -1.72 -11.86 -0.25
C SER A 138 -1.73 -10.68 -1.21
N ASP A 139 -2.12 -10.94 -2.44
CA ASP A 139 -2.32 -9.93 -3.47
C ASP A 139 -3.42 -10.37 -4.44
N ILE A 140 -4.01 -9.41 -5.15
CA ILE A 140 -4.98 -9.72 -6.21
C ILE A 140 -4.30 -10.06 -7.54
N SER A 141 -3.01 -9.74 -7.70
CA SER A 141 -2.20 -10.03 -8.89
C SER A 141 -1.43 -11.34 -8.77
N PRO A 142 -1.81 -12.40 -9.50
CA PRO A 142 -1.06 -13.66 -9.51
C PRO A 142 0.38 -13.47 -10.01
N GLN A 143 0.61 -12.54 -10.95
CA GLN A 143 1.91 -12.27 -11.54
C GLN A 143 2.90 -11.70 -10.50
N LEU A 144 2.46 -10.76 -9.67
CA LEU A 144 3.28 -10.23 -8.57
C LEU A 144 3.58 -11.30 -7.53
N LEU A 145 2.58 -12.12 -7.18
CA LEU A 145 2.75 -13.23 -6.23
C LEU A 145 3.68 -14.33 -6.77
N GLN A 146 3.63 -14.65 -8.05
CA GLN A 146 4.58 -15.60 -8.66
C GLN A 146 6.02 -15.09 -8.57
N LEU A 147 6.23 -13.79 -8.81
CA LEU A 147 7.53 -13.16 -8.64
C LEU A 147 7.98 -13.17 -7.17
N LEU A 148 7.09 -12.80 -6.25
CA LEU A 148 7.33 -12.89 -4.80
C LEU A 148 7.74 -14.31 -4.39
N ALA A 149 6.98 -15.33 -4.79
CA ALA A 149 7.25 -16.71 -4.44
C ALA A 149 8.63 -17.18 -4.97
N LYS A 150 8.97 -16.82 -6.21
CA LYS A 150 10.29 -17.12 -6.79
C LYS A 150 11.43 -16.47 -6.00
N ILE A 151 11.27 -15.22 -5.56
CA ILE A 151 12.28 -14.54 -4.74
C ILE A 151 12.35 -15.17 -3.34
N ALA A 152 11.20 -15.55 -2.76
CA ALA A 152 11.15 -16.19 -1.44
C ALA A 152 11.88 -17.54 -1.42
N GLU A 153 11.82 -18.34 -2.50
CA GLU A 153 12.53 -19.61 -2.62
C GLU A 153 14.07 -19.45 -2.50
N SER A 154 14.62 -18.32 -2.96
CA SER A 154 16.05 -18.01 -2.89
C SER A 154 16.47 -17.30 -1.60
N ASN A 155 15.53 -16.97 -0.72
CA ASN A 155 15.76 -16.21 0.49
C ASN A 155 15.72 -17.10 1.74
N GLU A 156 16.82 -17.21 2.48
CA GLU A 156 16.93 -18.05 3.67
C GLU A 156 15.90 -17.74 4.77
N HIS A 157 15.56 -16.46 4.95
CA HIS A 157 14.57 -16.04 5.96
C HIS A 157 13.12 -16.24 5.51
N ALA A 158 12.86 -16.36 4.21
CA ALA A 158 11.50 -16.48 3.66
C ALA A 158 11.13 -17.91 3.22
N ARG A 159 12.12 -18.68 2.78
CA ARG A 159 12.02 -19.92 2.02
C ARG A 159 11.10 -20.96 2.61
N SER A 160 10.63 -21.20 3.57
CA SER A 160 9.65 -22.19 4.05
C SER A 160 8.48 -21.58 4.80
N ARG A 161 8.58 -20.28 5.02
CA ARG A 161 7.67 -19.55 5.90
C ARG A 161 6.69 -18.65 5.16
N VAL A 162 6.99 -18.31 3.90
CA VAL A 162 6.13 -17.47 3.07
C VAL A 162 5.19 -18.35 2.25
N LYS A 163 3.92 -18.01 2.28
CA LYS A 163 2.86 -18.62 1.49
C LYS A 163 2.16 -17.55 0.68
N ALA A 164 2.24 -17.65 -0.63
CA ALA A 164 1.67 -16.66 -1.56
C ALA A 164 0.24 -17.05 -1.94
N LEU A 165 -0.72 -16.17 -1.65
CA LEU A 165 -2.16 -16.42 -1.75
C LEU A 165 -2.82 -15.34 -2.61
N CYS A 166 -3.42 -15.71 -3.72
CA CYS A 166 -4.16 -14.82 -4.59
C CYS A 166 -5.65 -14.89 -4.27
N PHE A 167 -6.20 -13.80 -3.74
CA PHE A 167 -7.64 -13.66 -3.47
C PHE A 167 -8.07 -12.20 -3.37
N ASP A 168 -9.38 -11.97 -3.42
CA ASP A 168 -9.99 -10.66 -3.25
C ASP A 168 -10.32 -10.41 -1.77
N LEU A 169 -9.76 -9.35 -1.18
CA LEU A 169 -9.98 -8.95 0.21
C LEU A 169 -11.44 -8.63 0.54
N HIS A 170 -12.27 -8.31 -0.46
CA HIS A 170 -13.71 -8.10 -0.26
C HIS A 170 -14.48 -9.41 0.02
N ARG A 171 -13.80 -10.55 0.00
CA ARG A 171 -14.39 -11.86 0.30
C ARG A 171 -13.81 -12.46 1.56
N PRO A 172 -14.63 -13.02 2.45
CA PRO A 172 -14.11 -13.75 3.61
C PRO A 172 -13.38 -15.02 3.16
N VAL A 173 -12.18 -15.22 3.66
CA VAL A 173 -11.29 -16.33 3.28
C VAL A 173 -10.88 -17.15 4.49
N PHE A 174 -10.49 -16.51 5.59
CA PHE A 174 -9.86 -17.18 6.72
C PHE A 174 -10.82 -17.37 7.89
N CYS A 175 -10.59 -18.44 8.67
CA CYS A 175 -11.27 -18.66 9.92
C CYS A 175 -10.94 -17.57 10.95
N ARG A 176 -11.81 -17.39 11.92
CA ARG A 176 -11.57 -16.51 13.07
C ARG A 176 -10.37 -17.00 13.90
N GLY A 177 -9.62 -16.07 14.47
CA GLY A 177 -8.50 -16.41 15.35
C GLY A 177 -7.27 -16.97 14.62
N THR A 178 -7.15 -16.73 13.31
CA THR A 178 -6.05 -17.25 12.50
C THR A 178 -4.76 -16.46 12.67
N PHE A 179 -4.81 -15.12 12.63
CA PHE A 179 -3.63 -14.27 12.56
C PHE A 179 -3.39 -13.48 13.83
N ASP A 180 -2.12 -13.35 14.18
CA ASP A 180 -1.63 -12.52 15.27
C ASP A 180 -1.53 -11.05 14.86
N LEU A 181 -1.15 -10.85 13.59
CA LEU A 181 -0.91 -9.57 12.98
C LEU A 181 -1.41 -9.58 11.54
N VAL A 182 -2.08 -8.51 11.15
CA VAL A 182 -2.29 -8.15 9.74
C VAL A 182 -1.48 -6.90 9.45
N LEU A 183 -0.71 -6.93 8.38
CA LEU A 183 0.04 -5.78 7.90
C LEU A 183 -0.38 -5.47 6.46
N GLY A 184 -0.47 -4.18 6.12
CA GLY A 184 -0.68 -3.71 4.76
C GLY A 184 0.07 -2.40 4.53
N SER A 185 0.77 -2.30 3.43
CA SER A 185 1.48 -1.08 3.05
C SER A 185 1.05 -0.64 1.66
N ALA A 186 0.45 0.54 1.58
CA ALA A 186 -0.04 1.12 0.33
C ALA A 186 -1.04 0.22 -0.41
N ILE A 187 -2.03 -0.28 0.29
CA ILE A 187 -3.06 -1.17 -0.26
C ILE A 187 -4.48 -0.63 -0.09
N LEU A 188 -4.79 -0.07 1.09
CA LEU A 188 -6.17 0.28 1.42
C LEU A 188 -6.74 1.34 0.48
N HIS A 189 -5.92 2.29 0.05
CA HIS A 189 -6.32 3.35 -0.87
C HIS A 189 -6.56 2.88 -2.31
N HIS A 190 -6.23 1.64 -2.65
CA HIS A 190 -6.57 1.02 -3.94
C HIS A 190 -7.93 0.30 -3.93
N LEU A 191 -8.46 -0.04 -2.75
CA LEU A 191 -9.68 -0.84 -2.64
C LEU A 191 -10.93 -0.01 -2.96
N LEU A 192 -11.91 -0.63 -3.61
CA LEU A 192 -13.20 0.02 -3.90
C LEU A 192 -14.02 0.26 -2.64
N ASP A 193 -13.99 -0.69 -1.71
CA ASP A 193 -14.65 -0.63 -0.42
C ASP A 193 -13.65 -1.05 0.67
N PRO A 194 -12.85 -0.10 1.19
CA PRO A 194 -11.88 -0.37 2.24
C PRO A 194 -12.50 -0.96 3.50
N ARG A 195 -13.74 -0.54 3.83
CA ARG A 195 -14.46 -0.99 5.01
C ARG A 195 -14.85 -2.46 4.91
N ALA A 196 -15.49 -2.87 3.80
CA ALA A 196 -15.87 -4.25 3.59
C ALA A 196 -14.65 -5.18 3.58
N ALA A 197 -13.56 -4.78 2.93
CA ALA A 197 -12.32 -5.54 2.91
C ALA A 197 -11.73 -5.73 4.32
N LEU A 198 -11.62 -4.64 5.10
CA LEU A 198 -11.07 -4.73 6.45
C LEU A 198 -11.97 -5.46 7.44
N ILE A 199 -13.29 -5.47 7.29
CA ILE A 199 -14.20 -6.30 8.10
C ILE A 199 -13.84 -7.78 7.93
N ASN A 200 -13.64 -8.24 6.70
CA ASN A 200 -13.25 -9.62 6.41
C ASN A 200 -11.87 -9.97 7.02
N VAL A 201 -10.93 -9.05 6.91
CA VAL A 201 -9.58 -9.21 7.46
C VAL A 201 -9.60 -9.22 8.99
N ALA A 202 -10.31 -8.27 9.63
CA ALA A 202 -10.43 -8.18 11.08
C ALA A 202 -11.09 -9.42 11.70
N ALA A 203 -12.05 -10.03 10.97
CA ALA A 203 -12.69 -11.27 11.41
C ALA A 203 -11.71 -12.44 11.55
N SER A 204 -10.57 -12.41 10.86
CA SER A 204 -9.53 -13.45 10.91
C SER A 204 -8.50 -13.25 12.04
N LEU A 205 -8.50 -12.10 12.71
CA LEU A 205 -7.60 -11.84 13.82
C LEU A 205 -7.95 -12.70 15.05
N ARG A 206 -6.93 -13.15 15.76
CA ARG A 206 -7.07 -13.70 17.10
C ARG A 206 -7.39 -12.59 18.12
N GLU A 207 -7.78 -12.99 19.30
CA GLU A 207 -7.89 -12.07 20.43
C GLU A 207 -6.55 -11.40 20.72
N GLY A 208 -6.55 -10.08 20.89
CA GLY A 208 -5.33 -9.28 21.04
C GLY A 208 -4.53 -9.05 19.74
N GLY A 209 -4.94 -9.63 18.63
CA GLY A 209 -4.34 -9.36 17.32
C GLY A 209 -4.57 -7.91 16.86
N LYS A 210 -3.70 -7.43 15.98
CA LYS A 210 -3.73 -6.04 15.48
C LYS A 210 -3.69 -5.98 13.97
N ILE A 211 -4.27 -4.88 13.42
CA ILE A 211 -4.07 -4.51 12.02
C ILE A 211 -3.16 -3.28 12.01
N VAL A 212 -2.11 -3.32 11.20
CA VAL A 212 -1.17 -2.21 11.00
C VAL A 212 -1.13 -1.87 9.53
N LEU A 213 -1.44 -0.62 9.21
CA LEU A 213 -1.47 -0.15 7.82
C LEU A 213 -0.55 1.05 7.65
N VAL A 214 0.04 1.17 6.47
CA VAL A 214 0.79 2.37 6.05
C VAL A 214 0.07 2.97 4.86
N GLU A 215 -0.57 4.14 5.05
CA GLU A 215 -1.48 4.72 4.06
C GLU A 215 -1.33 6.25 3.92
N PRO A 216 -1.73 6.82 2.77
CA PRO A 216 -1.76 8.27 2.60
C PRO A 216 -2.85 8.90 3.47
N LEU A 217 -2.50 10.01 4.12
CA LEU A 217 -3.39 10.75 5.00
C LEU A 217 -3.89 12.05 4.36
N GLU A 218 -5.16 12.39 4.62
CA GLU A 218 -5.83 13.55 4.03
C GLU A 218 -5.16 14.86 4.48
N GLY A 219 -4.85 15.01 5.78
CA GLY A 219 -4.26 16.23 6.32
C GLY A 219 -2.96 16.64 5.60
N GLY A 220 -2.03 15.70 5.43
CA GLY A 220 -0.80 15.96 4.70
C GLY A 220 -1.01 16.17 3.20
N SER A 221 -1.97 15.47 2.61
CA SER A 221 -2.34 15.63 1.20
C SER A 221 -2.90 17.03 0.92
N LEU A 222 -3.68 17.60 1.86
CA LEU A 222 -4.17 18.98 1.78
C LEU A 222 -3.03 19.99 1.86
N VAL A 223 -2.06 19.79 2.77
CA VAL A 223 -0.85 20.64 2.85
C VAL A 223 -0.06 20.58 1.54
N LEU A 224 0.14 19.40 0.97
CA LEU A 224 0.80 19.22 -0.33
C LEU A 224 0.03 19.94 -1.46
N THR A 225 -1.31 19.90 -1.44
CA THR A 225 -2.14 20.61 -2.42
C THR A 225 -1.92 22.12 -2.34
N ALA A 226 -1.82 22.69 -1.13
CA ALA A 226 -1.52 24.10 -0.90
C ALA A 226 -0.10 24.45 -1.35
N LEU A 227 0.88 23.62 -0.99
CA LEU A 227 2.28 23.76 -1.42
C LEU A 227 2.40 23.77 -2.95
N PHE A 228 1.78 22.82 -3.64
CA PHE A 228 1.78 22.77 -5.11
C PHE A 228 1.10 24.00 -5.73
N GLY A 229 0.05 24.54 -5.09
CA GLY A 229 -0.58 25.81 -5.48
C GLY A 229 0.38 26.99 -5.36
N SER A 230 1.14 27.08 -4.27
CA SER A 230 2.13 28.14 -4.05
C SER A 230 3.28 28.06 -5.04
N VAL A 231 3.78 26.84 -5.31
CA VAL A 231 4.81 26.61 -6.35
C VAL A 231 4.30 27.02 -7.72
N LEU A 232 3.07 26.63 -8.08
CA LEU A 232 2.46 26.99 -9.36
C LEU A 232 2.32 28.51 -9.52
N THR A 233 1.92 29.23 -8.46
CA THR A 233 1.83 30.70 -8.47
C THR A 233 3.19 31.34 -8.78
N LYS A 234 4.29 30.85 -8.19
CA LYS A 234 5.63 31.35 -8.50
C LYS A 234 6.04 31.08 -9.94
N LEU A 235 5.77 29.87 -10.46
CA LEU A 235 6.08 29.52 -11.85
C LEU A 235 5.29 30.39 -12.85
N LEU A 236 4.03 30.68 -12.54
CA LEU A 236 3.20 31.58 -13.36
C LEU A 236 3.77 33.01 -13.39
N ALA A 237 4.19 33.55 -12.23
CA ALA A 237 4.80 34.86 -12.14
C ALA A 237 6.12 34.97 -12.93
N ARG A 238 6.80 33.85 -13.16
CA ARG A 238 8.02 33.74 -13.99
C ARG A 238 7.73 33.53 -15.47
N GLY A 239 6.48 33.44 -15.89
CA GLY A 239 6.12 33.05 -17.25
C GLY A 239 6.33 31.58 -17.58
N GLU A 240 6.58 30.74 -16.58
CA GLU A 240 6.86 29.29 -16.71
C GLU A 240 5.61 28.42 -16.51
N GLY A 241 4.42 28.97 -16.75
CA GLY A 241 3.15 28.29 -16.53
C GLY A 241 2.95 27.00 -17.32
N ASP A 242 3.63 26.82 -18.45
CA ASP A 242 3.57 25.62 -19.28
C ASP A 242 4.82 24.72 -19.14
N SER A 243 5.69 25.03 -18.17
CA SER A 243 6.84 24.17 -17.87
C SER A 243 6.42 22.75 -17.43
N PRO A 244 7.29 21.74 -17.59
CA PRO A 244 7.01 20.39 -17.09
C PRO A 244 6.66 20.38 -15.58
N LEU A 245 7.34 21.22 -14.79
CA LEU A 245 7.09 21.35 -13.35
C LEU A 245 5.69 21.93 -13.09
N ALA A 246 5.26 22.99 -13.81
CA ALA A 246 3.94 23.58 -13.65
C ALA A 246 2.82 22.61 -14.04
N ARG A 247 3.00 21.85 -15.12
CA ARG A 247 2.05 20.80 -15.52
C ARG A 247 1.95 19.71 -14.47
N PHE A 248 3.07 19.29 -13.91
CA PHE A 248 3.10 18.30 -12.84
C PHE A 248 2.39 18.80 -11.57
N MET A 249 2.61 20.04 -11.14
CA MET A 249 1.90 20.62 -9.98
C MET A 249 0.38 20.66 -10.18
N ARG A 250 -0.09 20.98 -11.38
CA ARG A 250 -1.53 20.94 -11.68
C ARG A 250 -2.09 19.51 -11.60
N ALA A 251 -1.36 18.55 -12.20
CA ALA A 251 -1.78 17.16 -12.22
C ALA A 251 -1.87 16.59 -10.80
N MET A 252 -0.87 16.84 -9.96
CA MET A 252 -0.85 16.38 -8.56
C MET A 252 -1.99 16.98 -7.73
N ARG A 253 -2.30 18.26 -7.91
CA ARG A 253 -3.44 18.90 -7.24
C ARG A 253 -4.78 18.25 -7.63
N LEU A 254 -5.00 18.01 -8.91
CA LEU A 254 -6.21 17.37 -9.41
C LEU A 254 -6.33 15.92 -8.91
N ASP A 255 -5.22 15.19 -8.89
CA ASP A 255 -5.16 13.83 -8.39
C ASP A 255 -5.56 13.78 -6.90
N ILE A 256 -4.93 14.58 -6.04
CA ILE A 256 -5.28 14.63 -4.61
C ILE A 256 -6.76 15.02 -4.43
N GLN A 257 -7.23 16.04 -5.16
CA GLN A 257 -8.64 16.48 -5.07
C GLN A 257 -9.61 15.36 -5.44
N SER A 258 -9.28 14.51 -6.40
CA SER A 258 -10.11 13.38 -6.81
C SER A 258 -10.24 12.31 -5.72
N ARG A 259 -9.28 12.24 -4.81
CA ARG A 259 -9.18 11.22 -3.73
C ARG A 259 -9.77 11.68 -2.38
N LEU A 260 -10.09 12.97 -2.23
CA LEU A 260 -10.68 13.50 -1.00
C LEU A 260 -12.10 12.98 -0.75
N GLY A 261 -12.45 12.80 0.52
CA GLY A 261 -13.80 12.45 1.00
C GLY A 261 -13.99 10.97 1.32
N VAL A 262 -15.20 10.64 1.80
CA VAL A 262 -15.53 9.33 2.35
C VAL A 262 -15.67 8.27 1.26
N PRO A 263 -14.96 7.13 1.34
CA PRO A 263 -14.97 6.07 0.33
C PRO A 263 -16.36 5.60 -0.10
N GLU A 264 -17.25 5.34 0.83
CA GLU A 264 -18.59 4.80 0.57
C GLU A 264 -19.50 5.76 -0.21
N GLN A 265 -19.12 7.04 -0.30
CA GLN A 265 -19.89 8.08 -0.99
C GLN A 265 -19.43 8.36 -2.43
N LYS A 266 -18.43 7.61 -2.93
CA LYS A 266 -17.79 7.90 -4.23
C LYS A 266 -17.83 6.71 -5.21
N PRO A 267 -18.93 6.42 -5.88
CA PRO A 267 -19.04 5.26 -6.77
C PRO A 267 -18.21 5.38 -8.07
N TRP A 268 -17.76 6.59 -8.44
CA TRP A 268 -17.02 6.84 -9.69
C TRP A 268 -15.53 6.59 -9.62
N THR A 269 -15.00 6.21 -8.47
CA THR A 269 -13.56 5.98 -8.28
C THR A 269 -13.06 4.66 -8.84
N ARG A 270 -13.95 3.86 -9.47
CA ARG A 270 -13.59 2.53 -9.99
C ARG A 270 -12.43 2.58 -10.99
N ASP A 271 -12.35 3.64 -11.79
CA ASP A 271 -11.32 3.81 -12.82
C ASP A 271 -10.04 4.46 -12.31
N LEU A 272 -10.02 4.93 -11.06
CA LEU A 272 -8.82 5.46 -10.42
C LEU A 272 -8.02 4.30 -9.79
N ASP A 273 -6.70 4.35 -9.89
CA ASP A 273 -5.87 3.38 -9.17
C ASP A 273 -5.79 3.72 -7.70
N ASP A 274 -5.29 4.92 -7.39
CA ASP A 274 -5.31 5.50 -6.05
C ASP A 274 -6.66 6.19 -5.87
N LYS A 275 -7.49 5.68 -4.97
CA LYS A 275 -8.88 6.13 -4.83
C LYS A 275 -9.09 7.05 -3.65
N TRP A 276 -8.29 6.87 -2.60
CA TRP A 276 -8.54 7.48 -1.30
C TRP A 276 -7.30 8.12 -0.70
N VAL A 277 -7.51 9.14 0.10
CA VAL A 277 -6.66 9.58 1.21
C VAL A 277 -7.52 9.56 2.47
N PHE A 278 -6.97 9.14 3.60
CA PHE A 278 -7.76 8.84 4.79
C PHE A 278 -7.66 9.95 5.84
N ASP A 279 -8.79 10.36 6.37
CA ASP A 279 -8.86 11.23 7.53
C ASP A 279 -8.98 10.44 8.85
N ARG A 280 -8.65 11.08 9.99
CA ARG A 280 -8.78 10.44 11.31
C ARG A 280 -10.21 10.06 11.69
N PRO A 281 -11.21 10.93 11.49
CA PRO A 281 -12.61 10.58 11.77
C PRO A 281 -13.06 9.31 11.05
N TYR A 282 -12.73 9.16 9.77
CA TYR A 282 -13.02 7.94 9.02
C TYR A 282 -12.32 6.72 9.62
N LEU A 283 -11.02 6.82 9.93
CA LEU A 283 -10.25 5.72 10.51
C LEU A 283 -10.79 5.29 11.88
N ILE A 284 -11.19 6.24 12.73
CA ILE A 284 -11.82 5.96 14.04
C ILE A 284 -13.18 5.26 13.83
N GLY A 285 -13.98 5.73 12.89
CA GLY A 285 -15.25 5.11 12.52
C GLY A 285 -15.07 3.68 12.00
N LEU A 286 -14.05 3.50 11.18
CA LEU A 286 -13.63 2.19 10.66
C LEU A 286 -13.23 1.26 11.80
N GLY A 287 -12.36 1.67 12.72
CA GLY A 287 -11.95 0.87 13.88
C GLY A 287 -13.13 0.38 14.72
N LYS A 288 -14.13 1.25 14.95
CA LYS A 288 -15.38 0.85 15.63
C LYS A 288 -16.13 -0.23 14.85
N ALA A 289 -16.23 -0.08 13.54
CA ALA A 289 -16.91 -1.05 12.66
C ALA A 289 -16.21 -2.42 12.63
N LEU A 290 -14.88 -2.42 12.80
CA LEU A 290 -14.06 -3.63 12.86
C LEU A 290 -14.12 -4.34 14.23
N GLY A 291 -14.70 -3.74 15.26
CA GLY A 291 -14.58 -4.20 16.65
C GLY A 291 -13.18 -4.00 17.24
N LEU A 292 -12.39 -3.08 16.66
CA LEU A 292 -11.04 -2.67 17.06
C LEU A 292 -11.06 -1.15 17.36
N PRO A 293 -11.73 -0.71 18.45
CA PRO A 293 -12.04 0.70 18.68
C PRO A 293 -10.82 1.57 19.00
N ARG A 294 -9.71 0.97 19.42
CA ARG A 294 -8.47 1.70 19.60
C ARG A 294 -7.80 1.90 18.23
N VAL A 295 -7.70 3.15 17.82
CA VAL A 295 -7.08 3.55 16.55
C VAL A 295 -6.01 4.60 16.83
N ASP A 296 -4.75 4.19 16.66
CA ASP A 296 -3.60 5.07 16.79
C ASP A 296 -3.08 5.41 15.38
N VAL A 297 -2.82 6.70 15.10
CA VAL A 297 -2.29 7.17 13.82
C VAL A 297 -1.01 7.94 14.08
N HIS A 298 0.08 7.49 13.49
CA HIS A 298 1.41 8.05 13.66
C HIS A 298 2.02 8.41 12.30
N PRO A 299 2.92 9.39 12.23
CA PRO A 299 3.73 9.59 11.03
C PRO A 299 4.53 8.33 10.70
N SER A 300 4.61 8.00 9.42
CA SER A 300 5.44 6.89 8.95
C SER A 300 6.95 7.17 9.06
N GLU A 301 7.35 8.45 9.06
CA GLU A 301 8.72 8.90 9.34
C GLU A 301 8.87 9.35 10.79
N GLU A 302 10.04 9.17 11.36
CA GLU A 302 10.35 9.64 12.71
C GLU A 302 10.78 11.11 12.68
N ASP A 303 11.67 11.45 11.74
CA ASP A 303 12.13 12.82 11.52
C ASP A 303 11.20 13.55 10.53
N LEU A 304 10.45 14.51 11.04
CA LEU A 304 9.52 15.35 10.29
C LEU A 304 10.12 16.73 9.93
N THR A 305 11.39 16.96 10.15
CA THR A 305 12.01 18.26 9.92
C THR A 305 11.80 18.75 8.49
N HIS A 306 11.96 17.86 7.51
CA HIS A 306 11.87 18.14 6.08
C HIS A 306 10.79 17.27 5.38
N VAL A 307 9.71 16.96 6.06
CA VAL A 307 8.73 15.99 5.55
C VAL A 307 8.08 16.44 4.23
N PHE A 308 7.77 17.71 4.07
CA PHE A 308 7.15 18.23 2.85
C PHE A 308 8.18 18.43 1.73
N GLU A 309 9.39 18.90 2.03
CA GLU A 309 10.50 19.00 1.05
C GLU A 309 10.88 17.61 0.53
N ASN A 310 11.00 16.62 1.42
CA ASN A 310 11.29 15.23 1.05
C ASN A 310 10.19 14.64 0.17
N THR A 311 8.92 14.83 0.56
CA THR A 311 7.77 14.34 -0.23
C THR A 311 7.74 15.01 -1.60
N PHE A 312 7.90 16.32 -1.68
CA PHE A 312 7.96 17.06 -2.93
C PHE A 312 9.06 16.52 -3.86
N THR A 313 10.29 16.37 -3.33
CA THR A 313 11.45 15.86 -4.09
C THR A 313 11.20 14.43 -4.60
N SER A 314 10.60 13.61 -3.76
CA SER A 314 10.26 12.25 -4.12
C SER A 314 9.24 12.18 -5.26
N LEU A 315 8.17 12.93 -5.14
CA LEU A 315 7.14 12.99 -6.19
C LEU A 315 7.72 13.42 -7.54
N LEU A 316 8.66 14.37 -7.54
CA LEU A 316 9.39 14.77 -8.75
C LEU A 316 10.24 13.62 -9.31
N SER A 317 10.96 12.91 -8.43
CA SER A 317 11.75 11.74 -8.83
C SER A 317 10.88 10.67 -9.47
N ASP A 318 9.72 10.46 -8.90
CA ASP A 318 8.75 9.47 -9.33
C ASP A 318 8.15 9.78 -10.70
N ALA A 319 7.96 11.07 -10.97
CA ALA A 319 7.54 11.58 -12.26
C ALA A 319 8.66 11.58 -13.32
N GLY A 320 9.89 11.21 -12.96
CA GLY A 320 11.06 11.32 -13.85
C GLY A 320 11.51 12.76 -14.09
N LEU A 321 11.20 13.65 -13.14
CA LEU A 321 11.51 15.08 -13.21
C LEU A 321 12.70 15.48 -12.33
N SER A 322 13.47 14.53 -11.80
CA SER A 322 14.63 14.79 -10.92
C SER A 322 15.71 15.66 -11.56
N SER A 323 15.81 15.60 -12.88
CA SER A 323 16.83 16.38 -13.64
C SER A 323 16.37 17.80 -13.99
N ILE A 324 15.12 18.15 -13.71
CA ILE A 324 14.63 19.51 -13.99
C ILE A 324 15.19 20.47 -12.95
N PRO A 325 15.82 21.58 -13.37
CA PRO A 325 16.28 22.60 -12.44
C PRO A 325 15.08 23.23 -11.73
N ILE A 326 15.11 23.21 -10.39
CA ILE A 326 14.08 23.87 -9.59
C ILE A 326 14.62 25.26 -9.22
N PRO A 327 13.89 26.35 -9.57
CA PRO A 327 14.29 27.71 -9.22
C PRO A 327 14.45 27.89 -7.71
N ASP A 328 15.39 28.74 -7.26
CA ASP A 328 15.70 28.93 -5.84
C ASP A 328 14.48 29.45 -5.06
N ASP A 329 13.72 30.37 -5.62
CA ASP A 329 12.49 30.90 -5.00
C ASP A 329 11.38 29.82 -4.86
N VAL A 330 11.38 28.81 -5.72
CA VAL A 330 10.52 27.62 -5.60
C VAL A 330 11.03 26.72 -4.47
N ARG A 331 12.35 26.49 -4.38
CA ARG A 331 12.94 25.71 -3.26
C ARG A 331 12.66 26.37 -1.92
N GLU A 332 12.85 27.68 -1.83
CA GLU A 332 12.54 28.44 -0.62
C GLU A 332 11.05 28.34 -0.25
N CYS A 333 10.15 28.40 -1.24
CA CYS A 333 8.74 28.20 -1.03
C CYS A 333 8.43 26.82 -0.42
N VAL A 334 9.03 25.75 -0.95
CA VAL A 334 8.84 24.40 -0.43
C VAL A 334 9.36 24.30 1.02
N ARG A 335 10.56 24.82 1.29
CA ARG A 335 11.15 24.84 2.64
C ARG A 335 10.35 25.68 3.64
N ALA A 336 9.66 26.72 3.16
CA ALA A 336 8.82 27.56 4.02
C ALA A 336 7.67 26.77 4.64
N TYR A 337 7.13 25.75 3.96
CA TYR A 337 6.11 24.85 4.53
C TYR A 337 6.67 24.03 5.70
N ASP A 338 7.88 23.49 5.56
CA ASP A 338 8.53 22.76 6.66
C ASP A 338 8.90 23.66 7.83
N LYS A 339 9.29 24.91 7.58
CA LYS A 339 9.61 25.89 8.64
C LYS A 339 8.37 26.48 9.31
N GLY A 340 7.27 26.67 8.54
CA GLY A 340 6.06 27.33 9.02
C GLY A 340 5.11 26.41 9.80
N ILE A 341 5.33 25.10 9.76
CA ILE A 341 4.49 24.11 10.45
C ILE A 341 5.28 23.51 11.61
N ASP A 342 4.82 23.70 12.84
CA ASP A 342 5.48 23.17 14.02
C ASP A 342 5.44 21.62 14.08
N ALA A 343 6.31 21.04 14.90
CA ALA A 343 6.47 19.59 14.99
C ALA A 343 5.19 18.85 15.42
N LYS A 344 4.33 19.48 16.25
CA LYS A 344 3.06 18.89 16.67
C LYS A 344 2.08 18.84 15.50
N LEU A 345 1.94 19.93 14.76
CA LEU A 345 1.10 19.99 13.57
C LEU A 345 1.61 19.08 12.46
N LYS A 346 2.93 18.96 12.27
CA LYS A 346 3.49 18.00 11.30
C LYS A 346 3.12 16.55 11.60
N ARG A 347 2.99 16.18 12.88
CA ARG A 347 2.51 14.84 13.27
C ARG A 347 1.06 14.59 12.85
N GLU A 348 0.21 15.61 12.93
CA GLU A 348 -1.18 15.53 12.51
C GLU A 348 -1.36 15.65 10.99
N LEU A 349 -0.46 16.40 10.33
CA LEU A 349 -0.53 16.75 8.93
C LEU A 349 0.52 15.98 8.08
N CYS A 350 1.01 14.83 8.54
CA CYS A 350 1.95 14.03 7.75
C CYS A 350 1.27 13.44 6.50
N PRO A 351 1.98 13.41 5.35
CA PRO A 351 1.42 12.88 4.10
C PRO A 351 1.10 11.38 4.14
N THR A 352 1.87 10.63 4.93
CA THR A 352 1.70 9.18 5.07
C THR A 352 1.80 8.81 6.54
N GLY A 353 0.94 7.90 6.98
CA GLY A 353 0.89 7.45 8.37
C GLY A 353 0.89 5.95 8.56
N VAL A 354 1.38 5.54 9.72
CA VAL A 354 1.18 4.20 10.27
C VAL A 354 -0.12 4.24 11.09
N ILE A 355 -1.06 3.40 10.72
CA ILE A 355 -2.38 3.30 11.33
C ILE A 355 -2.44 1.96 12.06
N VAL A 356 -2.69 1.98 13.35
CA VAL A 356 -2.77 0.78 14.20
C VAL A 356 -4.20 0.62 14.69
N PHE A 357 -4.84 -0.50 14.34
CA PHE A 357 -6.13 -0.89 14.88
C PHE A 357 -5.93 -2.00 15.91
N GLY A 358 -6.50 -1.82 17.11
CA GLY A 358 -6.43 -2.76 18.21
C GLY A 358 -7.66 -2.70 19.12
N ARG A 359 -7.69 -3.60 20.12
CA ARG A 359 -8.70 -3.60 21.18
C ARG A 359 -8.25 -2.79 22.38
#